data_2dc5736b4d1510361520df53167c7681
#
_entry.id   2dc5736b4d1510361520df53167c7681
#
_cell.length_a   1.000
_cell.length_b   1.000
_cell.length_c   1.000
_cell.angle_alpha   90.00
_cell.angle_beta   90.00
_cell.angle_gamma   90.00
#
_symmetry.space_group_name_H-M   'P 1'
#
loop_
_entity.id
_entity.type
_entity.pdbx_description
1 polymer ?
#
loop_
_entity_poly.entity_id
_entity_poly.type
_entity_poly.pdbx_seq_one_letter_code
_entity_poly.pdbx_strand_id
1 'polypeptide(L)'
;MYISSFSIKETEGLLFAKQSGDDNLIHLSDSVGYNSIYGEKIAHGVLVILKFLKTLNEKNFYNLKIQFRSGFKYNSKINIFRVKNKRKEKFYKLVVDNFVCANI
;
A
#
# COMPACT_ATOMS: atom_id res chain seq x y z
N MET A 1 1.87 17.20 5.06
CA MET A 1 1.44 17.07 6.46
C MET A 1 1.20 15.61 6.81
N TYR A 2 1.85 15.13 7.81
CA TYR A 2 1.66 13.76 8.30
C TYR A 2 0.25 13.57 8.85
N ILE A 3 -0.41 12.49 8.45
CA ILE A 3 -1.78 12.17 8.89
C ILE A 3 -1.77 10.99 9.86
N SER A 4 -1.24 9.85 9.43
CA SER A 4 -1.28 8.60 10.18
C SER A 4 -0.33 7.60 9.55
N SER A 5 -0.26 6.40 10.13
CA SER A 5 0.54 5.32 9.57
C SER A 5 -0.19 3.98 9.75
N PHE A 6 0.22 3.01 8.93
CA PHE A 6 -0.27 1.65 9.02
C PHE A 6 0.80 0.68 8.51
N SER A 7 0.58 -0.59 8.70
CA SER A 7 1.44 -1.64 8.15
C SER A 7 0.57 -2.79 7.65
N ILE A 8 1.14 -3.62 6.76
CA ILE A 8 0.48 -4.83 6.28
C ILE A 8 1.23 -6.02 6.85
N LYS A 9 0.52 -6.91 7.53
CA LYS A 9 1.08 -8.15 8.05
C LYS A 9 0.99 -9.26 7.01
N GLU A 10 1.92 -10.21 7.05
CA GLU A 10 1.90 -11.36 6.13
C GLU A 10 0.60 -12.15 6.22
N THR A 11 0.02 -12.28 7.42
CA THR A 11 -1.28 -12.96 7.62
C THR A 11 -2.41 -12.26 6.86
N GLU A 12 -2.37 -10.94 6.76
CA GLU A 12 -3.34 -10.17 5.97
C GLU A 12 -3.17 -10.47 4.47
N GLY A 13 -1.92 -10.59 4.00
CA GLY A 13 -1.63 -10.95 2.62
C GLY A 13 -2.13 -12.35 2.25
N LEU A 14 -1.92 -13.32 3.14
CA LEU A 14 -2.41 -14.69 2.94
C LEU A 14 -3.93 -14.72 2.85
N LEU A 15 -4.61 -14.03 3.75
CA LEU A 15 -6.08 -13.95 3.74
C LEU A 15 -6.59 -13.27 2.49
N PHE A 16 -5.96 -12.18 2.08
CA PHE A 16 -6.33 -11.45 0.87
C PHE A 16 -6.16 -12.31 -0.39
N ALA A 17 -5.07 -13.09 -0.48
CA ALA A 17 -4.84 -14.01 -1.59
C ALA A 17 -5.96 -15.04 -1.71
N LYS A 18 -6.43 -15.58 -0.58
CA LYS A 18 -7.55 -16.54 -0.56
C LYS A 18 -8.87 -15.91 -1.00
N GLN A 19 -9.15 -14.70 -0.55
CA GLN A 19 -10.42 -14.02 -0.82
C GLN A 19 -10.49 -13.42 -2.23
N SER A 20 -9.38 -12.91 -2.74
CA SER A 20 -9.33 -12.22 -4.03
C SER A 20 -8.97 -13.15 -5.19
N GLY A 21 -8.32 -14.30 -4.90
CA GLY A 21 -7.75 -15.17 -5.93
C GLY A 21 -6.40 -14.68 -6.47
N ASP A 22 -5.87 -13.58 -5.96
CA ASP A 22 -4.54 -13.07 -6.34
C ASP A 22 -3.46 -13.78 -5.53
N ASP A 23 -3.03 -14.92 -6.03
CA ASP A 23 -2.04 -15.79 -5.39
C ASP A 23 -0.66 -15.70 -6.02
N ASN A 24 -0.33 -14.57 -6.64
CA ASN A 24 0.99 -14.34 -7.23
C ASN A 24 2.08 -14.53 -6.15
N LEU A 25 3.09 -15.35 -6.47
CA LEU A 25 4.12 -15.75 -5.53
C LEU A 25 4.99 -14.62 -5.01
N ILE A 26 5.03 -13.47 -5.70
CA ILE A 26 5.75 -12.29 -5.20
C ILE A 26 5.18 -11.80 -3.85
N HIS A 27 3.92 -12.11 -3.56
CA HIS A 27 3.25 -11.75 -2.31
C HIS A 27 3.33 -12.87 -1.25
N LEU A 28 3.63 -14.10 -1.64
CA LEU A 28 3.46 -15.29 -0.79
C LEU A 28 4.74 -16.10 -0.57
N SER A 29 5.69 -16.07 -1.51
CA SER A 29 6.88 -16.92 -1.46
C SER A 29 8.12 -16.12 -1.07
N ASP A 30 8.81 -16.56 0.00
CA ASP A 30 10.06 -15.95 0.45
C ASP A 30 11.14 -16.00 -0.65
N SER A 31 11.29 -17.13 -1.34
CA SER A 31 12.32 -17.30 -2.38
C SER A 31 12.04 -16.43 -3.60
N VAL A 32 10.79 -16.33 -4.03
CA VAL A 32 10.41 -15.46 -5.15
C VAL A 32 10.60 -13.99 -4.78
N GLY A 33 10.21 -13.59 -3.56
CA GLY A 33 10.42 -12.23 -3.07
C GLY A 33 11.91 -11.88 -2.98
N TYR A 34 12.72 -12.76 -2.42
CA TYR A 34 14.17 -12.56 -2.30
C TYR A 34 14.85 -12.36 -3.65
N ASN A 35 14.44 -13.12 -4.66
CA ASN A 35 15.00 -13.04 -6.00
C ASN A 35 14.37 -11.96 -6.89
N SER A 36 13.42 -11.20 -6.38
CA SER A 36 12.78 -10.10 -7.09
C SER A 36 13.59 -8.81 -6.95
N ILE A 37 13.20 -7.78 -7.72
CA ILE A 37 13.81 -6.45 -7.64
C ILE A 37 13.58 -5.80 -6.25
N TYR A 38 12.64 -6.30 -5.47
CA TYR A 38 12.34 -5.77 -4.12
C TYR A 38 13.18 -6.40 -3.02
N GLY A 39 13.83 -7.55 -3.29
CA GLY A 39 14.66 -8.27 -2.32
C GLY A 39 13.90 -9.07 -1.26
N GLU A 40 12.58 -8.92 -1.18
CA GLU A 40 11.70 -9.69 -0.28
C GLU A 40 10.26 -9.66 -0.79
N LYS A 41 9.38 -10.41 -0.14
CA LYS A 41 7.95 -10.41 -0.45
C LYS A 41 7.36 -8.99 -0.27
N ILE A 42 6.39 -8.68 -1.12
CA ILE A 42 5.66 -7.40 -1.05
C ILE A 42 4.17 -7.66 -0.88
N ALA A 43 3.49 -6.72 -0.26
CA ALA A 43 2.04 -6.75 -0.10
C ALA A 43 1.34 -6.49 -1.45
N HIS A 44 0.12 -7.04 -1.60
CA HIS A 44 -0.74 -6.73 -2.73
C HIS A 44 -1.06 -5.24 -2.76
N GLY A 45 -0.92 -4.60 -3.93
CA GLY A 45 -1.20 -3.17 -4.09
C GLY A 45 -2.63 -2.82 -3.70
N VAL A 46 -3.61 -3.63 -4.11
CA VAL A 46 -5.02 -3.43 -3.76
C VAL A 46 -5.23 -3.50 -2.25
N LEU A 47 -4.58 -4.44 -1.56
CA LEU A 47 -4.66 -4.55 -0.10
C LEU A 47 -4.13 -3.29 0.59
N VAL A 48 -3.00 -2.75 0.12
CA VAL A 48 -2.43 -1.50 0.63
C VAL A 48 -3.46 -0.37 0.51
N ILE A 49 -4.11 -0.23 -0.63
CA ILE A 49 -5.09 0.83 -0.87
C ILE A 49 -6.33 0.66 -0.01
N LEU A 50 -6.85 -0.56 0.14
CA LEU A 50 -7.99 -0.83 1.01
C LEU A 50 -7.68 -0.44 2.45
N LYS A 51 -6.49 -0.78 2.94
CA LYS A 51 -6.07 -0.44 4.30
C LYS A 51 -5.82 1.06 4.47
N PHE A 52 -5.29 1.72 3.45
CA PHE A 52 -5.14 3.17 3.39
C PHE A 52 -6.50 3.87 3.55
N LEU A 53 -7.49 3.47 2.75
CA LEU A 53 -8.84 4.05 2.81
C LEU A 53 -9.51 3.81 4.16
N LYS A 54 -9.33 2.62 4.74
CA LYS A 54 -9.84 2.28 6.06
C LYS A 54 -9.19 3.15 7.14
N THR A 55 -7.88 3.37 7.07
CA THR A 55 -7.13 4.18 8.03
C THR A 55 -7.58 5.64 7.98
N LEU A 56 -7.85 6.18 6.79
CA LEU A 56 -8.40 7.53 6.63
C LEU A 56 -9.88 7.62 6.96
N ASN A 57 -10.58 6.48 7.03
CA ASN A 57 -12.04 6.43 7.16
C ASN A 57 -12.76 7.15 6.00
N GLU A 58 -12.17 7.09 4.80
CA GLU A 58 -12.77 7.66 3.60
C GLU A 58 -13.80 6.70 3.00
N LYS A 59 -15.02 7.18 2.82
CA LYS A 59 -16.13 6.39 2.26
C LYS A 59 -16.75 7.01 1.01
N ASN A 60 -16.58 8.30 0.82
CA ASN A 60 -17.21 9.06 -0.25
C ASN A 60 -16.17 9.64 -1.20
N PHE A 61 -15.94 8.94 -2.31
CA PHE A 61 -15.11 9.45 -3.40
C PHE A 61 -15.68 8.95 -4.73
N TYR A 62 -15.57 9.77 -5.75
CA TYR A 62 -16.04 9.41 -7.10
C TYR A 62 -14.95 8.78 -7.94
N ASN A 63 -13.70 9.12 -7.66
CA ASN A 63 -12.59 8.72 -8.49
C ASN A 63 -11.34 8.57 -7.63
N LEU A 64 -10.61 7.49 -7.86
CA LEU A 64 -9.37 7.19 -7.14
C LEU A 64 -8.29 6.90 -8.17
N LYS A 65 -7.26 7.73 -8.23
CA LYS A 65 -6.09 7.52 -9.08
C LYS A 65 -4.89 7.20 -8.21
N ILE A 66 -4.20 6.12 -8.54
CA ILE A 66 -3.06 5.64 -7.77
C ILE A 66 -1.89 5.42 -8.70
N GLN A 67 -0.73 5.94 -8.32
CA GLN A 67 0.52 5.65 -8.99
C GLN A 67 1.46 4.97 -8.01
N PHE A 68 1.71 3.68 -8.20
CA PHE A 68 2.70 2.95 -7.43
C PHE A 68 4.10 3.22 -7.98
N ARG A 69 5.03 3.54 -7.11
CA ARG A 69 6.44 3.77 -7.46
C ARG A 69 7.34 2.66 -6.97
N SER A 70 6.91 1.92 -5.96
CA SER A 70 7.67 0.82 -5.36
C SER A 70 6.72 -0.16 -4.72
N GLY A 71 7.21 -1.36 -4.40
CA GLY A 71 6.46 -2.34 -3.63
C GLY A 71 6.44 -1.99 -2.14
N PHE A 72 5.44 -2.48 -1.43
CA PHE A 72 5.31 -2.32 0.01
C PHE A 72 5.68 -3.62 0.70
N LYS A 73 6.79 -3.63 1.40
CA LYS A 73 7.25 -4.81 2.15
C LYS A 73 6.35 -5.03 3.36
N TYR A 74 6.13 -6.31 3.72
CA TYR A 74 5.35 -6.63 4.90
C TYR A 74 6.00 -6.06 6.16
N ASN A 75 5.19 -5.68 7.13
CA ASN A 75 5.58 -5.12 8.42
C ASN A 75 6.30 -3.77 8.38
N SER A 76 6.47 -3.18 7.20
CA SER A 76 7.01 -1.83 7.08
C SER A 76 5.99 -0.81 7.56
N LYS A 77 6.46 0.23 8.23
CA LYS A 77 5.61 1.36 8.62
C LYS A 77 5.34 2.24 7.41
N ILE A 78 4.10 2.28 6.98
CA ILE A 78 3.66 3.09 5.84
C ILE A 78 3.06 4.38 6.39
N ASN A 79 3.74 5.49 6.12
CA ASN A 79 3.32 6.81 6.59
C ASN A 79 2.47 7.49 5.53
N ILE A 80 1.34 8.02 5.95
CA ILE A 80 0.42 8.77 5.09
C ILE A 80 0.68 10.25 5.26
N PHE A 81 1.03 10.92 4.16
CA PHE A 81 1.19 12.38 4.12
C PHE A 81 0.15 12.97 3.19
N ARG A 82 -0.51 14.02 3.66
CA ARG A 82 -1.43 14.78 2.85
C ARG A 82 -0.67 15.88 2.11
N VAL A 83 -0.82 15.91 0.80
CA VAL A 83 -0.28 16.97 -0.05
C VAL A 83 -1.32 18.08 -0.16
N LYS A 84 -0.87 19.33 -0.35
CA LYS A 84 -1.74 20.49 -0.44
C LYS A 84 -2.84 20.29 -1.49
N ASN A 85 -4.10 20.49 -1.06
CA ASN A 85 -5.26 20.32 -1.92
C ASN A 85 -5.35 21.37 -3.02
N LYS A 86 -5.76 20.92 -4.22
CA LYS A 86 -6.27 21.80 -5.27
C LYS A 86 -7.77 21.53 -5.42
N ARG A 87 -8.61 22.56 -5.15
CA ARG A 87 -10.08 22.47 -5.27
C ARG A 87 -10.67 21.39 -4.36
N LYS A 88 -11.49 20.48 -4.92
CA LYS A 88 -12.12 19.37 -4.23
C LYS A 88 -11.29 18.10 -4.23
N GLU A 89 -10.12 18.12 -4.84
CA GLU A 89 -9.25 16.94 -4.94
C GLU A 89 -8.32 16.85 -3.74
N LYS A 90 -8.18 15.64 -3.22
CA LYS A 90 -7.26 15.35 -2.12
C LYS A 90 -6.10 14.51 -2.65
N PHE A 91 -4.89 14.92 -2.34
CA PHE A 91 -3.68 14.22 -2.74
C PHE A 91 -2.93 13.71 -1.52
N TYR A 92 -2.44 12.47 -1.62
CA TYR A 92 -1.69 11.81 -0.56
C TYR A 92 -0.43 11.17 -1.09
N LYS A 93 0.55 11.00 -0.21
CA LYS A 93 1.76 10.21 -0.45
C LYS A 93 1.87 9.13 0.60
N LEU A 94 2.20 7.92 0.17
CA LEU A 94 2.54 6.82 1.06
C LEU A 94 4.06 6.68 1.08
N VAL A 95 4.65 6.85 2.25
CA VAL A 95 6.10 6.95 2.42
C VAL A 95 6.60 5.89 3.37
N VAL A 96 7.63 5.15 2.95
CA VAL A 96 8.34 4.18 3.77
C VAL A 96 9.81 4.56 3.78
N ASP A 97 10.39 4.74 4.97
CA ASP A 97 11.82 5.07 5.16
C ASP A 97 12.31 6.25 4.28
N ASN A 98 11.52 7.33 4.23
CA ASN A 98 11.79 8.55 3.45
C ASN A 98 11.68 8.37 1.92
N PHE A 99 11.22 7.21 1.44
CA PHE A 99 10.95 6.98 0.01
C PHE A 99 9.45 7.03 -0.28
N VAL A 100 9.06 7.78 -1.29
CA VAL A 100 7.68 7.81 -1.75
C VAL A 100 7.41 6.52 -2.53
N CYS A 101 6.55 5.66 -1.98
CA CYS A 101 6.21 4.38 -2.61
C CYS A 101 4.92 4.44 -3.43
N ALA A 102 4.03 5.40 -3.15
CA ALA A 102 2.82 5.61 -3.94
C ALA A 102 2.33 7.05 -3.83
N ASN A 103 1.68 7.50 -4.90
CA ASN A 103 0.95 8.78 -4.96
C ASN A 103 -0.53 8.47 -5.23
N ILE A 104 -1.41 9.13 -4.52
CA ILE A 104 -2.86 8.90 -4.62
C ILE A 104 -3.60 10.21 -4.88
#